data_289751b71339c6f87d267856f90d1418
#
_entry.id   289751b71339c6f87d267856f90d1418
#
_cell.length_a   1.000
_cell.length_b   1.000
_cell.length_c   1.000
_cell.angle_alpha   90.00
_cell.angle_beta   90.00
_cell.angle_gamma   90.00
#
_symmetry.space_group_name_H-M   'P 1'
#
loop_
_entity.id
_entity.type
_entity.pdbx_description
1 polymer ?
#
loop_
_entity_poly.entity_id
_entity_poly.type
_entity_poly.pdbx_seq_one_letter_code
_entity_poly.pdbx_strand_id
1 'polypeptide(L)'
;MYRISVTSLEAFRRFRDKHSIWDTEERVLNTLSGKKEPNAYAAIGSVFHSIVETGKAIYVGENTFEQEQDGFRVLMNGKAVENALYYRKQYPDAEHEIHKGKDFHCGLFPVHVHGYADVKYRNVIRDIKTKYSQPHTRDYTES
;
A
#
# COMPACT_ATOMS: atom_id res chain seq x y z
N MET A 1 26.24 1.55 2.09
CA MET A 1 25.22 1.49 1.01
C MET A 1 23.97 2.21 1.46
N TYR A 2 23.51 3.15 0.67
CA TYR A 2 22.24 3.84 0.94
C TYR A 2 21.07 2.94 0.59
N ARG A 3 20.03 2.96 1.43
CA ARG A 3 18.80 2.20 1.21
C ARG A 3 17.64 3.17 1.02
N ILE A 4 16.87 2.99 -0.02
CA ILE A 4 15.71 3.81 -0.32
C ILE A 4 14.52 2.93 -0.75
N SER A 5 13.33 3.23 -0.22
CA SER A 5 12.13 2.51 -0.63
C SER A 5 11.57 3.08 -1.95
N VAL A 6 10.87 2.23 -2.68
CA VAL A 6 10.13 2.65 -3.88
C VAL A 6 9.13 3.76 -3.54
N THR A 7 8.48 3.69 -2.39
CA THR A 7 7.56 4.73 -1.89
C THR A 7 8.25 6.09 -1.73
N SER A 8 9.49 6.09 -1.20
CA SER A 8 10.27 7.32 -1.03
C SER A 8 10.70 7.91 -2.39
N LEU A 9 11.10 7.06 -3.33
CA LEU A 9 11.42 7.49 -4.69
C LEU A 9 10.20 8.09 -5.40
N GLU A 10 9.05 7.47 -5.26
CA GLU A 10 7.81 7.97 -5.85
C GLU A 10 7.39 9.31 -5.23
N ALA A 11 7.50 9.47 -3.91
CA ALA A 11 7.24 10.74 -3.23
C ALA A 11 8.14 11.87 -3.77
N PHE A 12 9.43 11.57 -3.95
CA PHE A 12 10.37 12.53 -4.54
C PHE A 12 10.01 12.87 -5.99
N ARG A 13 9.71 11.87 -6.81
CA ARG A 13 9.30 12.07 -8.22
C ARG A 13 8.09 12.99 -8.32
N ARG A 14 7.05 12.69 -7.53
CA ARG A 14 5.82 13.51 -7.51
C ARG A 14 6.08 14.95 -7.11
N PHE A 15 6.91 15.16 -6.10
CA PHE A 15 7.33 16.51 -5.69
C PHE A 15 8.10 17.24 -6.81
N ARG A 16 9.11 16.59 -7.38
CA ARG A 16 9.91 17.15 -8.49
C ARG A 16 9.04 17.54 -9.68
N ASP A 17 8.11 16.70 -10.04
CA ASP A 17 7.24 16.89 -11.21
C ASP A 17 6.00 17.75 -10.88
N LYS A 18 5.89 18.26 -9.66
CA LYS A 18 4.76 19.09 -9.19
C LYS A 18 3.40 18.43 -9.46
N HIS A 19 3.31 17.14 -9.16
CA HIS A 19 2.14 16.32 -9.50
C HIS A 19 0.85 16.80 -8.83
N SER A 20 0.93 17.28 -7.59
CA SER A 20 -0.20 17.89 -6.87
C SER A 20 0.27 18.88 -5.81
N ILE A 21 -0.67 19.72 -5.32
CA ILE A 21 -0.41 20.67 -4.22
C ILE A 21 -0.04 19.98 -2.90
N TRP A 22 -0.36 18.69 -2.75
CA TRP A 22 -0.06 17.89 -1.58
C TRP A 22 1.35 17.30 -1.59
N ASP A 23 2.03 17.35 -2.74
CA ASP A 23 3.39 16.86 -2.92
C ASP A 23 4.38 17.97 -2.55
N THR A 24 4.59 18.17 -1.25
CA THR A 24 5.45 19.19 -0.68
C THR A 24 6.83 18.65 -0.31
N GLU A 25 7.82 19.54 -0.19
CA GLU A 25 9.16 19.18 0.29
C GLU A 25 9.11 18.55 1.68
N GLU A 26 8.32 19.11 2.60
CA GLU A 26 8.13 18.56 3.94
C GLU A 26 7.64 17.10 3.91
N ARG A 27 6.67 16.81 3.04
CA ARG A 27 6.16 15.45 2.87
C ARG A 27 7.24 14.48 2.36
N VAL A 28 8.05 14.92 1.42
CA VAL A 28 9.20 14.12 0.92
C VAL A 28 10.18 13.84 2.04
N LEU A 29 10.58 14.86 2.79
CA LEU A 29 11.52 14.72 3.91
C LEU A 29 10.98 13.81 5.00
N ASN A 30 9.69 13.91 5.34
CA ASN A 30 9.03 13.02 6.30
C ASN A 30 9.04 11.57 5.80
N THR A 31 8.76 11.35 4.52
CA THR A 31 8.79 10.01 3.93
C THR A 31 10.20 9.42 3.96
N LEU A 32 11.21 10.21 3.59
CA LEU A 32 12.62 9.79 3.60
C LEU A 32 13.12 9.47 5.01
N SER A 33 12.67 10.21 6.02
CA SER A 33 13.05 10.00 7.42
C SER A 33 12.23 8.90 8.12
N GLY A 34 11.30 8.25 7.41
CA GLY A 34 10.46 7.21 7.96
C GLY A 34 9.35 7.72 8.90
N LYS A 35 9.12 9.04 8.95
CA LYS A 35 8.02 9.61 9.71
C LYS A 35 6.72 9.36 8.96
N LYS A 36 5.86 8.53 9.55
CA LYS A 36 4.49 8.33 9.06
C LYS A 36 3.55 9.21 9.84
N GLU A 37 2.86 10.11 9.15
CA GLU A 37 1.70 10.77 9.74
C GLU A 37 0.52 9.78 9.80
N PRO A 38 -0.20 9.70 10.94
CA PRO A 38 -1.39 8.89 11.05
C PRO A 38 -2.41 9.29 9.97
N ASN A 39 -2.87 8.32 9.20
CA ASN A 39 -3.84 8.54 8.13
C ASN A 39 -4.92 7.46 8.17
N ALA A 40 -6.16 7.86 8.50
CA ALA A 40 -7.28 6.94 8.62
C ALA A 40 -7.58 6.19 7.31
N TYR A 41 -7.44 6.84 6.17
CA TYR A 41 -7.67 6.19 4.87
C TYR A 41 -6.61 5.12 4.57
N ALA A 42 -5.35 5.42 4.89
CA ALA A 42 -4.27 4.44 4.77
C ALA A 42 -4.47 3.26 5.74
N ALA A 43 -4.97 3.52 6.95
CA ALA A 43 -5.29 2.47 7.92
C ALA A 43 -6.39 1.54 7.39
N ILE A 44 -7.43 2.06 6.77
CA ILE A 44 -8.50 1.25 6.16
C ILE A 44 -7.93 0.37 5.03
N GLY A 45 -7.10 0.93 4.17
CA GLY A 45 -6.40 0.18 3.13
C GLY A 45 -5.56 -0.95 3.70
N SER A 46 -4.80 -0.68 4.75
CA SER A 46 -3.96 -1.68 5.43
C SER A 46 -4.77 -2.81 6.05
N VAL A 47 -5.94 -2.51 6.63
CA VAL A 47 -6.86 -3.54 7.15
C VAL A 47 -7.40 -4.42 6.02
N PHE A 48 -7.78 -3.83 4.89
CA PHE A 48 -8.23 -4.60 3.73
C PHE A 48 -7.15 -5.57 3.25
N HIS A 49 -5.91 -5.09 3.09
CA HIS A 49 -4.76 -5.92 2.72
C HIS A 49 -4.51 -7.04 3.74
N SER A 50 -4.62 -6.74 5.03
CA SER A 50 -4.48 -7.73 6.10
C SER A 50 -5.52 -8.85 6.00
N ILE A 51 -6.77 -8.52 5.68
CA ILE A 51 -7.82 -9.52 5.48
C ILE A 51 -7.54 -10.38 4.24
N VAL A 52 -7.08 -9.79 3.16
CA VAL A 52 -6.66 -10.54 1.96
C VAL A 52 -5.52 -11.49 2.29
N GLU A 53 -4.53 -11.04 3.05
CA GLU A 53 -3.36 -11.84 3.44
C GLU A 53 -3.71 -12.97 4.40
N THR A 54 -4.44 -12.67 5.46
CA THR A 54 -4.68 -13.61 6.57
C THR A 54 -6.00 -14.38 6.48
N GLY A 55 -6.99 -13.85 5.76
CA GLY A 55 -8.36 -14.37 5.74
C GLY A 55 -9.13 -14.15 7.06
N LYS A 56 -8.61 -13.28 7.96
CA LYS A 56 -9.19 -13.04 9.29
C LYS A 56 -9.84 -11.68 9.37
N ALA A 57 -11.06 -11.64 9.89
CA ALA A 57 -11.80 -10.42 10.19
C ALA A 57 -12.59 -10.62 11.48
N ILE A 58 -12.59 -9.63 12.37
CA ILE A 58 -13.25 -9.68 13.67
C ILE A 58 -14.64 -9.07 13.56
N TYR A 59 -15.66 -9.92 13.63
CA TYR A 59 -17.06 -9.51 13.60
C TYR A 59 -17.49 -8.91 14.95
N VAL A 60 -18.09 -7.72 14.91
CA VAL A 60 -18.55 -7.00 16.11
C VAL A 60 -20.07 -6.74 16.15
N GLY A 61 -20.83 -7.29 15.22
CA GLY A 61 -22.28 -7.16 15.11
C GLY A 61 -22.72 -6.27 13.95
N GLU A 62 -24.00 -6.34 13.59
CA GLU A 62 -24.64 -5.52 12.56
C GLU A 62 -23.88 -5.48 11.21
N ASN A 63 -23.39 -6.65 10.80
CA ASN A 63 -22.58 -6.75 9.57
C ASN A 63 -21.35 -5.84 9.54
N THR A 64 -20.75 -5.62 10.72
CA THR A 64 -19.58 -4.76 10.92
C THR A 64 -18.42 -5.57 11.47
N PHE A 65 -17.22 -5.28 10.97
CA PHE A 65 -15.97 -5.87 11.39
C PHE A 65 -15.03 -4.78 11.89
N GLU A 66 -14.20 -5.11 12.86
CA GLU A 66 -13.30 -4.17 13.52
C GLU A 66 -11.87 -4.67 13.56
N GLN A 67 -10.93 -3.77 13.31
CA GLN A 67 -9.50 -4.01 13.53
C GLN A 67 -8.80 -2.72 13.91
N GLU A 68 -7.86 -2.78 14.85
CA GLU A 68 -6.94 -1.68 15.09
C GLU A 68 -5.81 -1.66 14.08
N GLN A 69 -5.51 -0.49 13.55
CA GLN A 69 -4.43 -0.27 12.61
C GLN A 69 -3.85 1.13 12.78
N ASP A 70 -2.55 1.23 13.02
CA ASP A 70 -1.82 2.51 13.17
C ASP A 70 -2.46 3.49 14.17
N GLY A 71 -3.00 2.99 15.27
CA GLY A 71 -3.70 3.76 16.30
C GLY A 71 -5.16 4.09 15.96
N PHE A 72 -5.68 3.67 14.82
CA PHE A 72 -7.08 3.84 14.44
C PHE A 72 -7.89 2.57 14.73
N ARG A 73 -9.11 2.78 15.19
CA ARG A 73 -10.12 1.75 15.23
C ARG A 73 -10.85 1.73 13.89
N VAL A 74 -10.48 0.80 13.03
CA VAL A 74 -11.05 0.69 11.69
C VAL A 74 -12.30 -0.18 11.73
N LEU A 75 -13.42 0.38 11.29
CA LEU A 75 -14.68 -0.34 11.10
C LEU A 75 -14.90 -0.57 9.61
N MET A 76 -15.15 -1.81 9.24
CA MET A 76 -15.43 -2.21 7.86
C MET A 76 -16.79 -2.86 7.78
N ASN A 77 -17.57 -2.52 6.75
CA ASN A 77 -18.83 -3.19 6.49
C ASN A 77 -18.62 -4.60 5.89
N GLY A 78 -19.63 -5.44 6.00
CA GLY A 78 -19.55 -6.82 5.52
C GLY A 78 -19.24 -6.94 4.05
N LYS A 79 -19.65 -5.98 3.22
CA LYS A 79 -19.36 -5.99 1.79
C LYS A 79 -17.87 -5.82 1.50
N ALA A 80 -17.20 -4.94 2.21
CA ALA A 80 -15.76 -4.75 2.07
C ALA A 80 -14.98 -6.00 2.49
N VAL A 81 -15.38 -6.62 3.60
CA VAL A 81 -14.77 -7.88 4.08
C VAL A 81 -15.04 -9.02 3.09
N GLU A 82 -16.25 -9.15 2.58
CA GLU A 82 -16.62 -10.13 1.55
C GLU A 82 -15.73 -9.98 0.30
N ASN A 83 -15.53 -8.74 -0.15
CA ASN A 83 -14.66 -8.45 -1.30
C ASN A 83 -13.21 -8.87 -1.04
N ALA A 84 -12.67 -8.59 0.16
CA ALA A 84 -11.32 -9.00 0.52
C ALA A 84 -11.17 -10.53 0.56
N LEU A 85 -12.14 -11.23 1.15
CA LEU A 85 -12.15 -12.69 1.21
C LEU A 85 -12.35 -13.33 -0.17
N TYR A 86 -13.19 -12.73 -1.00
CA TYR A 86 -13.37 -13.14 -2.40
C TYR A 86 -12.06 -13.02 -3.18
N TYR A 87 -11.36 -11.89 -3.06
CA TYR A 87 -10.06 -11.69 -3.69
C TYR A 87 -9.05 -12.76 -3.25
N ARG A 88 -8.95 -13.01 -1.95
CA ARG A 88 -8.10 -14.07 -1.41
C ARG A 88 -8.41 -15.44 -2.01
N LYS A 89 -9.68 -15.77 -2.15
CA LYS A 89 -10.14 -17.05 -2.70
C LYS A 89 -9.80 -17.23 -4.18
N GLN A 90 -9.73 -16.13 -4.94
CA GLN A 90 -9.34 -16.16 -6.37
C GLN A 90 -7.88 -16.53 -6.59
N TYR A 91 -7.03 -16.27 -5.60
CA TYR A 91 -5.58 -16.49 -5.69
C TYR A 91 -5.10 -17.40 -4.55
N PRO A 92 -5.53 -18.68 -4.56
CA PRO A 92 -5.07 -19.63 -3.54
C PRO A 92 -3.56 -19.86 -3.69
N ASP A 93 -2.88 -20.03 -2.56
CA ASP A 93 -1.42 -20.21 -2.50
C ASP A 93 -0.62 -19.03 -3.05
N ALA A 94 -1.21 -17.84 -3.13
CA ALA A 94 -0.49 -16.63 -3.49
C ALA A 94 0.51 -16.24 -2.39
N GLU A 95 1.64 -15.70 -2.80
CA GLU A 95 2.57 -15.03 -1.89
C GLU A 95 2.10 -13.60 -1.62
N HIS A 96 2.14 -13.17 -0.37
CA HIS A 96 1.71 -11.83 0.07
C HIS A 96 2.88 -11.03 0.63
N GLU A 97 2.81 -9.69 0.52
CA GLU A 97 3.79 -8.75 1.08
C GLU A 97 5.23 -9.14 0.75
N ILE A 98 5.51 -9.36 -0.53
CA ILE A 98 6.79 -9.87 -1.00
C ILE A 98 7.79 -8.72 -1.05
N HIS A 99 8.81 -8.78 -0.21
CA HIS A 99 9.90 -7.81 -0.19
C HIS A 99 10.94 -8.14 -1.27
N LYS A 100 11.20 -7.19 -2.13
CA LYS A 100 12.24 -7.26 -3.16
C LYS A 100 13.10 -6.01 -3.18
N GLY A 101 14.33 -6.17 -3.59
CA GLY A 101 15.26 -5.07 -3.74
C GLY A 101 16.28 -5.33 -4.84
N LYS A 102 16.88 -4.25 -5.31
CA LYS A 102 17.94 -4.29 -6.31
C LYS A 102 18.96 -3.18 -6.04
N ASP A 103 20.21 -3.50 -6.26
CA ASP A 103 21.31 -2.56 -6.15
C ASP A 103 21.53 -1.81 -7.46
N PHE A 104 21.73 -0.52 -7.32
CA PHE A 104 22.06 0.39 -8.41
C PHE A 104 23.32 1.18 -8.07
N HIS A 105 24.08 1.54 -9.06
CA HIS A 105 25.18 2.46 -8.93
C HIS A 105 24.75 3.84 -9.44
N CYS A 106 24.70 4.82 -8.53
CA CYS A 106 24.43 6.22 -8.83
C CYS A 106 25.76 6.99 -8.75
N GLY A 107 26.49 7.02 -9.86
CA GLY A 107 27.86 7.53 -9.86
C GLY A 107 28.76 6.68 -8.97
N LEU A 108 29.37 7.30 -7.94
CA LEU A 108 30.26 6.60 -6.98
C LEU A 108 29.49 5.94 -5.81
N PHE A 109 28.17 6.14 -5.74
CA PHE A 109 27.38 5.71 -4.59
C PHE A 109 26.52 4.49 -4.94
N PRO A 110 26.72 3.36 -4.25
CA PRO A 110 25.79 2.23 -4.35
C PRO A 110 24.50 2.52 -3.58
N VAL A 111 23.36 2.30 -4.24
CA VAL A 111 22.03 2.51 -3.67
C VAL A 111 21.22 1.22 -3.76
N HIS A 112 20.67 0.76 -2.65
CA HIS A 112 19.75 -0.36 -2.61
C HIS A 112 18.31 0.14 -2.66
N VAL A 113 17.61 -0.11 -3.76
CA VAL A 113 16.19 0.22 -3.91
C VAL A 113 15.36 -1.00 -3.55
N HIS A 114 14.39 -0.82 -2.65
CA HIS A 114 13.55 -1.92 -2.19
C HIS A 114 12.08 -1.52 -2.09
N GLY A 115 11.22 -2.52 -2.12
CA GLY A 115 9.77 -2.34 -1.98
C GLY A 115 9.05 -3.64 -1.70
N TYR A 116 7.74 -3.51 -1.50
CA TYR A 116 6.85 -4.64 -1.28
C TYR A 116 5.86 -4.75 -2.43
N ALA A 117 5.63 -5.98 -2.88
CA ALA A 117 4.53 -6.31 -3.77
C ALA A 117 3.41 -6.94 -2.94
N ASP A 118 2.17 -6.51 -3.15
CA ASP A 118 1.03 -6.94 -2.33
C ASP A 118 0.76 -8.44 -2.50
N VAL A 119 0.67 -8.89 -3.73
CA VAL A 119 0.35 -10.28 -4.07
C VAL A 119 1.15 -10.75 -5.28
N LYS A 120 1.72 -11.94 -5.18
CA LYS A 120 2.27 -12.65 -6.32
C LYS A 120 1.56 -13.99 -6.45
N TYR A 121 0.93 -14.20 -7.59
CA TYR A 121 0.29 -15.46 -7.93
C TYR A 121 0.76 -15.94 -9.29
N ARG A 122 1.33 -17.13 -9.32
CA ARG A 122 2.06 -17.62 -10.48
C ARG A 122 3.15 -16.61 -10.87
N ASN A 123 3.25 -16.13 -12.06
CA ASN A 123 4.26 -15.15 -12.49
C ASN A 123 3.69 -13.71 -12.61
N VAL A 124 2.56 -13.44 -11.94
CA VAL A 124 1.89 -12.14 -11.98
C VAL A 124 1.95 -11.47 -10.62
N ILE A 125 2.42 -10.23 -10.61
CA ILE A 125 2.38 -9.35 -9.43
C ILE A 125 1.12 -8.50 -9.53
N ARG A 126 0.40 -8.40 -8.41
CA ARG A 126 -0.84 -7.62 -8.28
C ARG A 126 -0.69 -6.62 -7.17
N ASP A 127 -1.07 -5.39 -7.45
CA ASP A 127 -1.14 -4.31 -6.49
C ASP A 127 -2.62 -4.05 -6.16
N ILE A 128 -2.94 -4.00 -4.88
CA ILE A 128 -4.31 -3.81 -4.40
C ILE A 128 -4.50 -2.35 -4.01
N LYS A 129 -5.44 -1.69 -4.64
CA LYS A 129 -5.82 -0.32 -4.31
C LYS A 129 -7.26 -0.27 -3.81
N THR A 130 -7.44 0.33 -2.65
CA THR A 130 -8.76 0.62 -2.10
C THR A 130 -9.12 2.08 -2.38
N LYS A 131 -10.32 2.30 -2.90
CA LYS A 131 -10.85 3.63 -3.19
C LYS A 131 -12.28 3.78 -2.69
N TYR A 132 -12.64 4.98 -2.27
CA TYR A 132 -14.00 5.32 -1.87
C TYR A 132 -14.91 5.70 -3.04
N SER A 133 -14.33 6.08 -4.18
CA SER A 133 -15.03 6.43 -5.39
C SER A 133 -14.64 5.50 -6.53
N GLN A 134 -15.45 5.48 -7.59
CA GLN A 134 -15.10 4.79 -8.82
C GLN A 134 -13.74 5.30 -9.33
N PRO A 135 -12.80 4.42 -9.67
CA PRO A 135 -11.53 4.85 -10.21
C PRO A 135 -11.72 5.47 -11.59
N HIS A 136 -11.10 6.62 -11.81
CA HIS A 136 -11.02 7.21 -13.14
C HIS A 136 -9.94 6.48 -13.94
N THR A 137 -10.19 6.28 -15.24
CA THR A 137 -9.24 5.59 -16.14
C THR A 137 -7.85 6.25 -16.15
N ARG A 138 -7.78 7.56 -15.93
CA ARG A 138 -6.52 8.32 -15.84
C ARG A 138 -5.65 7.92 -14.65
N ASP A 139 -6.24 7.41 -13.59
CA ASP A 139 -5.50 7.03 -12.38
C ASP A 139 -4.57 5.83 -12.59
N TYR A 140 -4.74 5.09 -13.67
CA TYR A 140 -4.01 3.87 -13.98
C TYR A 140 -3.09 3.97 -15.19
N THR A 141 -3.23 5.01 -16.01
CA THR A 141 -2.45 5.18 -17.24
C THR A 141 -1.26 6.12 -17.09
N GLU A 142 -1.13 6.82 -15.97
CA GLU A 142 -0.04 7.79 -15.71
C GLU A 142 0.97 7.27 -14.68
N SER A 143 1.00 5.98 -14.42
CA SER A 143 2.00 5.36 -13.53
C SER A 143 3.24 4.89 -14.28
#